data_76cac311f595378ad7ff113b972603f6
#
_entry.id   76cac311f595378ad7ff113b972603f6
#
_cell.length_a   1.000
_cell.length_b   1.000
_cell.length_c   1.000
_cell.angle_alpha   90.00
_cell.angle_beta   90.00
_cell.angle_gamma   90.00
#
_symmetry.space_group_name_H-M   'P 1'
#
loop_
_entity.id
_entity.type
_entity.pdbx_description
1 polymer ?
#
loop_
_entity_poly.entity_id
_entity_poly.type
_entity_poly.pdbx_seq_one_letter_code
_entity_poly.pdbx_strand_id
1 'polypeptide(L)' 'MISQELLRARALQKKLTIIEDDVWIGRNVTMTPERTIKTGSIIGTGCVLTKDFPPYSIVGGNPGRLINQD' A
#
# COMPACT_ATOMS: atom_id res chain seq x y z
N MET A 1 -8.32 -1.68 -5.45
CA MET A 1 -9.16 -2.52 -4.57
C MET A 1 -8.29 -3.22 -3.54
N ILE A 2 -8.71 -3.19 -2.31
CA ILE A 2 -7.91 -3.73 -1.20
C ILE A 2 -8.03 -5.25 -1.14
N SER A 3 -6.91 -5.93 -0.92
CA SER A 3 -6.91 -7.36 -0.69
C SER A 3 -7.29 -7.66 0.75
N GLN A 4 -8.44 -8.26 0.95
CA GLN A 4 -8.89 -8.66 2.29
C GLN A 4 -7.98 -9.72 2.90
N GLU A 5 -7.45 -10.60 2.07
CA GLU A 5 -6.56 -11.64 2.54
C GLU A 5 -5.26 -11.06 3.07
N LEU A 6 -4.72 -10.07 2.38
CA LEU A 6 -3.51 -9.41 2.83
C LEU A 6 -3.71 -8.71 4.16
N LEU A 7 -4.82 -8.00 4.32
CA LEU A 7 -5.13 -7.32 5.57
C LEU A 7 -5.30 -8.32 6.71
N ARG A 8 -5.97 -9.43 6.45
CA ARG A 8 -6.16 -10.47 7.45
C ARG A 8 -4.84 -11.07 7.90
N ALA A 9 -3.95 -11.34 6.97
CA ALA A 9 -2.64 -11.89 7.29
C ALA A 9 -1.84 -10.93 8.18
N ARG A 10 -1.91 -9.64 7.89
CA ARG A 10 -1.23 -8.64 8.70
C ARG A 10 -1.79 -8.60 10.12
N ALA A 11 -3.10 -8.68 10.26
CA ALA A 11 -3.73 -8.70 11.57
C ALA A 11 -3.30 -9.91 12.39
N LEU A 12 -3.19 -11.07 11.76
CA LEU A 12 -2.75 -12.28 12.44
C LEU A 12 -1.32 -12.16 12.96
N GLN A 13 -0.49 -11.41 12.30
CA GLN A 13 0.88 -11.16 12.71
C GLN A 13 0.97 -10.06 13.77
N LYS A 14 -0.14 -9.49 14.18
CA LYS A 14 -0.20 -8.37 15.12
C LYS A 14 0.55 -7.14 14.63
N LYS A 15 0.65 -6.98 13.32
CA LYS A 15 1.22 -5.83 12.66
C LYS A 15 0.12 -5.19 11.85
N LEU A 16 -0.15 -3.93 12.09
CA LEU A 16 -1.25 -3.24 11.42
C LEU A 16 -0.79 -2.60 10.13
N THR A 17 -1.59 -2.80 9.11
CA THR A 17 -1.49 -2.01 7.88
C THR A 17 -2.68 -1.08 7.87
N ILE A 18 -2.44 0.21 7.80
CA ILE A 18 -3.48 1.22 7.78
C ILE A 18 -3.67 1.69 6.36
N ILE A 19 -4.91 1.63 5.89
CA ILE A 19 -5.26 2.10 4.56
C ILE A 19 -6.29 3.20 4.74
N GLU A 20 -5.93 4.42 4.37
CA GLU A 20 -6.80 5.56 4.52
C GLU A 20 -7.84 5.63 3.40
N ASP A 21 -8.56 6.74 3.27
CA ASP A 21 -9.68 6.84 2.35
C ASP A 21 -9.22 7.01 0.90
N ASP A 22 -10.06 6.56 -0.03
CA ASP A 22 -9.86 6.75 -1.46
C ASP A 22 -8.55 6.19 -1.99
N VAL A 23 -8.08 5.10 -1.40
CA VAL A 23 -6.86 4.42 -1.83
C VAL A 23 -7.21 3.36 -2.87
N TRP A 24 -6.39 3.27 -3.90
CA TRP A 24 -6.53 2.26 -4.93
C TRP A 24 -5.29 1.36 -4.94
N ILE A 25 -5.50 0.06 -4.81
CA ILE A 25 -4.39 -0.90 -4.75
C ILE A 25 -4.55 -1.92 -5.86
N GLY A 26 -3.53 -2.06 -6.68
CA GLY A 26 -3.51 -3.03 -7.76
C GLY A 26 -3.31 -4.46 -7.27
N ARG A 27 -3.12 -5.38 -8.19
CA ARG A 27 -2.93 -6.81 -7.89
C ARG A 27 -1.53 -7.07 -7.34
N ASN A 28 -1.43 -8.11 -6.52
CA ASN A 28 -0.15 -8.66 -6.07
C ASN A 28 0.75 -7.62 -5.41
N VAL A 29 0.14 -6.70 -4.70
CA VAL A 29 0.90 -5.73 -3.91
C VAL A 29 1.32 -6.39 -2.61
N THR A 30 2.60 -6.27 -2.30
CA THR A 30 3.17 -6.77 -1.06
C THR A 30 3.57 -5.58 -0.19
N MET A 31 3.23 -5.64 1.08
CA MET A 31 3.57 -4.57 2.00
C MET A 31 4.32 -5.15 3.19
N THR A 32 5.39 -4.46 3.60
CA THR A 32 6.01 -4.79 4.87
C THR A 32 5.09 -4.38 6.02
N PRO A 33 5.25 -4.98 7.22
CA PRO A 33 4.38 -4.64 8.36
C PRO A 33 4.44 -3.17 8.73
N GLU A 34 3.34 -2.69 9.31
CA GLU A 34 3.24 -1.33 9.84
C GLU A 34 3.32 -0.24 8.78
N ARG A 35 2.79 -0.54 7.58
CA ARG A 35 2.68 0.47 6.53
C ARG A 35 1.38 1.25 6.65
N THR A 36 1.44 2.53 6.30
CA THR A 36 0.25 3.36 6.17
C THR A 36 0.16 3.83 4.73
N ILE A 37 -0.95 3.51 4.07
CA ILE A 37 -1.22 4.03 2.73
C ILE A 37 -2.12 5.23 2.90
N LYS A 38 -1.59 6.39 2.56
CA LYS A 38 -2.25 7.66 2.81
C LYS A 38 -3.37 7.92 1.83
N THR A 39 -4.28 8.79 2.23
CA THR A 39 -5.47 9.15 1.46
C THR A 39 -5.14 9.45 0.00
N GLY A 40 -5.95 8.92 -0.89
CA GLY A 40 -5.90 9.22 -2.32
C GLY A 40 -4.74 8.59 -3.07
N SER A 41 -3.97 7.73 -2.42
CA SER A 41 -2.81 7.11 -3.06
C SER A 41 -3.21 5.99 -4.00
N ILE A 42 -2.39 5.75 -5.01
CA ILE A 42 -2.55 4.66 -5.97
C ILE A 42 -1.31 3.81 -5.90
N ILE A 43 -1.51 2.52 -5.59
CA ILE A 43 -0.42 1.56 -5.51
C ILE A 43 -0.51 0.63 -6.72
N GLY A 44 0.50 0.67 -7.57
CA GLY A 44 0.49 -0.09 -8.82
C GLY A 44 0.60 -1.59 -8.61
N THR A 45 0.18 -2.33 -9.63
CA THR A 45 0.22 -3.79 -9.62
C THR A 45 1.65 -4.29 -9.41
N GLY A 46 1.80 -5.27 -8.55
CA GLY A 46 3.09 -5.90 -8.28
C GLY A 46 4.04 -5.08 -7.44
N CYS A 47 3.59 -3.96 -6.91
CA CYS A 47 4.42 -3.10 -6.07
C CYS A 47 4.80 -3.82 -4.77
N VAL A 48 6.05 -3.62 -4.36
CA VAL A 48 6.52 -4.06 -3.05
C VAL A 48 6.73 -2.82 -2.19
N LEU A 49 5.80 -2.58 -1.28
CA LEU A 49 5.77 -1.36 -0.49
C LEU A 49 6.56 -1.56 0.80
N THR A 50 7.68 -0.88 0.90
CA THR A 50 8.60 -1.04 2.04
C THR A 50 8.67 0.19 2.93
N LYS A 51 8.02 1.27 2.55
CA LYS A 51 7.97 2.50 3.34
C LYS A 51 6.68 3.24 3.04
N ASP A 52 6.38 4.24 3.85
CA ASP A 52 5.19 5.06 3.67
C ASP A 52 5.47 6.20 2.69
N PHE A 53 4.43 6.65 2.02
CA PHE A 53 4.51 7.76 1.06
C PHE A 53 3.48 8.82 1.44
N PRO A 54 3.66 10.06 1.00
CA PRO A 54 2.69 11.14 1.29
C PRO A 54 1.32 10.86 0.68
N PRO A 55 0.27 11.57 1.11
CA PRO A 55 -1.04 11.44 0.48
C PRO A 55 -0.98 11.75 -1.02
N TYR A 56 -1.89 11.16 -1.77
CA TYR A 56 -2.03 11.35 -3.22
C TYR A 56 -0.79 10.95 -4.00
N SER A 57 -0.06 9.97 -3.49
CA SER A 57 1.11 9.42 -4.18
C SER A 57 0.70 8.33 -5.14
N ILE A 58 1.39 8.27 -6.27
CA ILE A 58 1.31 7.13 -7.19
C ILE A 58 2.61 6.37 -7.02
N VAL A 59 2.51 5.13 -6.57
CA VAL A 59 3.66 4.32 -6.17
C VAL A 59 3.66 3.04 -6.97
N GLY A 60 4.82 2.64 -7.45
CA GLY A 60 4.95 1.39 -8.19
C GLY A 60 6.34 0.81 -8.10
N GLY A 61 6.46 -0.43 -8.55
CA GLY A 61 7.75 -1.09 -8.68
C GLY A 61 8.13 -1.95 -7.49
N ASN A 62 9.30 -2.55 -7.60
CA ASN A 62 9.89 -3.39 -6.58
C ASN A 62 11.38 -3.03 -6.45
N PRO A 63 11.82 -2.36 -5.38
CA PRO A 63 10.98 -1.80 -4.32
C PRO A 63 10.08 -0.67 -4.79
N GLY A 64 9.00 -0.43 -4.05
CA GLY A 64 8.06 0.62 -4.39
C GLY A 64 8.69 2.00 -4.36
N ARG A 65 8.41 2.79 -5.38
CA ARG A 65 8.94 4.13 -5.52
C ARG A 65 7.84 5.09 -5.91
N LEU A 66 7.99 6.33 -5.48
CA LEU A 66 7.07 7.38 -5.88
C LEU A 66 7.22 7.64 -7.37
N ILE A 67 6.14 7.39 -8.11
CA ILE A 67 6.11 7.66 -9.55
C ILE A 67 5.65 9.08 -9.80
N ASN A 68 4.62 9.49 -9.06
CA ASN A 68 4.06 10.82 -9.20
C ASN A 68 3.29 11.16 -7.93
N GLN A 69 2.96 12.43 -7.77
CA GLN A 69 2.15 12.88 -6.64
C GLN A 69 1.21 13.97 -7.13
N ASP A 70 -0.05 13.76 -6.84
CA ASP A 70 -1.10 14.66 -7.31
C ASP A 70 -1.30 15.83 -6.35
#